data_56ccf691b105b6418d9c9b381e9b8775
#
_entry.id   56ccf691b105b6418d9c9b381e9b8775
#
_cell.length_a   1.000
_cell.length_b   1.000
_cell.length_c   1.000
_cell.angle_alpha   90.00
_cell.angle_beta   90.00
_cell.angle_gamma   90.00
#
_symmetry.space_group_name_H-M   'P 1'
#
loop_
_entity.id
_entity.type
_entity.pdbx_description
1 polymer ?
#
loop_
_entity_poly.entity_id
_entity_poly.type
_entity_poly.pdbx_seq_one_letter_code
_entity_poly.pdbx_strand_id
1 'polypeptide(L)'
;MHWLLIALAVVVALVLLVIVAGQFVPRKHTVTRLVVVQRPPEDVWRLLTDFAAYPAWRSGMKGIERRPDRDGKPVWAEDSKFGKIPYVVDASGAPHRLVTVIADASLPFAGRWTYVISREKLGTRVAITEDGEIKSPLFRVLAHYVFGYTRTIDAVLKDLAKHCGEDVRP
;
A
#
# COMPACT_ATOMS: atom_id res chain seq x y z
N MET A 1 43.16 -9.79 -10.16
CA MET A 1 42.82 -8.83 -9.09
C MET A 1 42.31 -7.49 -9.64
N HIS A 2 42.94 -6.90 -10.63
CA HIS A 2 42.52 -5.61 -11.22
C HIS A 2 41.11 -5.62 -11.83
N TRP A 3 40.72 -6.70 -12.51
CA TRP A 3 39.36 -6.81 -13.10
C TRP A 3 38.25 -6.79 -12.06
N LEU A 4 38.46 -7.35 -10.88
CA LEU A 4 37.48 -7.28 -9.78
C LEU A 4 37.33 -5.84 -9.25
N LEU A 5 38.43 -5.10 -9.16
CA LEU A 5 38.40 -3.70 -8.74
C LEU A 5 37.70 -2.81 -9.79
N ILE A 6 37.97 -3.07 -11.07
CA ILE A 6 37.29 -2.35 -12.17
C ILE A 6 35.78 -2.67 -12.14
N ALA A 7 35.41 -3.94 -12.00
CA ALA A 7 34.00 -4.32 -11.93
C ALA A 7 33.31 -3.67 -10.70
N LEU A 8 33.95 -3.67 -9.57
CA LEU A 8 33.43 -2.99 -8.37
C LEU A 8 33.26 -1.48 -8.59
N ALA A 9 34.27 -0.83 -9.18
CA ALA A 9 34.21 0.61 -9.47
C ALA A 9 33.07 0.96 -10.43
N VAL A 10 32.83 0.13 -11.45
CA VAL A 10 31.71 0.30 -12.39
C VAL A 10 30.37 0.15 -11.67
N VAL A 11 30.20 -0.86 -10.81
CA VAL A 11 28.96 -1.05 -10.03
C VAL A 11 28.72 0.15 -9.12
N VAL A 12 29.74 0.62 -8.40
CA VAL A 12 29.61 1.80 -7.54
C VAL A 12 29.22 3.05 -8.34
N ALA A 13 29.86 3.26 -9.50
CA ALA A 13 29.54 4.38 -10.37
C ALA A 13 28.08 4.33 -10.87
N LEU A 14 27.60 3.15 -11.25
CA LEU A 14 26.21 2.95 -11.67
C LEU A 14 25.22 3.23 -10.54
N VAL A 15 25.51 2.75 -9.34
CA VAL A 15 24.67 3.03 -8.14
C VAL A 15 24.61 4.52 -7.85
N LEU A 16 25.76 5.21 -7.89
CA LEU A 16 25.81 6.65 -7.67
C LEU A 16 25.02 7.41 -8.76
N LEU A 17 25.14 6.99 -10.02
CA LEU A 17 24.37 7.57 -11.12
C LEU A 17 22.85 7.43 -10.88
N VAL A 18 22.41 6.24 -10.45
CA VAL A 18 20.99 5.99 -10.14
C VAL A 18 20.53 6.84 -8.94
N ILE A 19 21.36 7.00 -7.90
CA ILE A 19 21.04 7.85 -6.76
C ILE A 19 20.91 9.31 -7.19
N VAL A 20 21.82 9.81 -8.04
CA VAL A 20 21.73 11.17 -8.58
C VAL A 20 20.48 11.34 -9.44
N ALA A 21 20.23 10.43 -10.37
CA ALA A 21 19.01 10.45 -11.19
C ALA A 21 17.73 10.44 -10.32
N GLY A 22 17.75 9.68 -9.23
CA GLY A 22 16.66 9.61 -8.27
C GLY A 22 16.35 10.92 -7.53
N GLN A 23 17.27 11.89 -7.51
CA GLN A 23 16.97 13.22 -6.95
C GLN A 23 15.97 13.98 -7.81
N PHE A 24 15.92 13.71 -9.11
CA PHE A 24 15.01 14.35 -10.08
C PHE A 24 13.65 13.63 -10.15
N VAL A 25 13.52 12.41 -9.58
CA VAL A 25 12.23 11.72 -9.51
C VAL A 25 11.41 12.28 -8.34
N PRO A 26 10.12 12.62 -8.55
CA PRO A 26 9.26 13.15 -7.51
C PRO A 26 9.22 12.25 -6.26
N ARG A 27 9.31 12.86 -5.08
CA ARG A 27 9.21 12.15 -3.80
C ARG A 27 7.79 11.68 -3.50
N LYS A 28 6.79 12.44 -3.95
CA LYS A 28 5.38 12.19 -3.70
C LYS A 28 4.69 11.70 -4.97
N HIS A 29 3.72 10.85 -4.78
CA HIS A 29 2.84 10.37 -5.85
C HIS A 29 1.43 10.19 -5.30
N THR A 30 0.46 10.32 -6.18
CA THR A 30 -0.94 10.00 -5.89
C THR A 30 -1.44 9.06 -6.99
N VAL A 31 -1.97 7.92 -6.59
CA VAL A 31 -2.56 6.94 -7.51
C VAL A 31 -3.88 6.44 -6.98
N THR A 32 -4.83 6.20 -7.87
CA THR A 32 -6.15 5.63 -7.52
C THR A 32 -6.42 4.39 -8.35
N ARG A 33 -6.94 3.37 -7.70
CA ARG A 33 -7.46 2.15 -8.31
C ARG A 33 -8.82 1.83 -7.72
N LEU A 34 -9.64 1.10 -8.47
CA LEU A 34 -10.98 0.74 -8.03
C LEU A 34 -11.35 -0.67 -8.47
N VAL A 35 -12.31 -1.24 -7.75
CA VAL A 35 -13.00 -2.48 -8.12
C VAL A 35 -14.49 -2.32 -7.79
N VAL A 36 -15.33 -3.05 -8.52
CA VAL A 36 -16.75 -3.20 -8.18
C VAL A 36 -16.97 -4.65 -7.78
N VAL A 37 -17.59 -4.87 -6.62
CA VAL A 37 -17.90 -6.20 -6.08
C VAL A 37 -19.41 -6.34 -5.87
N GLN A 38 -19.97 -7.55 -6.12
CA GLN A 38 -21.40 -7.84 -6.00
C GLN A 38 -21.80 -8.13 -4.55
N ARG A 39 -21.46 -7.21 -3.64
CA ARG A 39 -21.77 -7.26 -2.22
C ARG A 39 -22.37 -5.92 -1.78
N PRO A 40 -23.25 -5.91 -0.76
CA PRO A 40 -23.73 -4.66 -0.16
C PRO A 40 -22.59 -3.83 0.43
N PRO A 41 -22.69 -2.48 0.41
CA PRO A 41 -21.66 -1.61 0.98
C PRO A 41 -21.35 -1.90 2.45
N GLU A 42 -22.35 -2.30 3.21
CA GLU A 42 -22.24 -2.61 4.64
C GLU A 42 -21.36 -3.85 4.88
N ASP A 43 -21.44 -4.86 3.99
CA ASP A 43 -20.60 -6.07 4.07
C ASP A 43 -19.15 -5.75 3.68
N VAL A 44 -18.97 -4.95 2.64
CA VAL A 44 -17.65 -4.47 2.21
C VAL A 44 -17.01 -3.62 3.31
N TRP A 45 -17.78 -2.74 3.94
CA TRP A 45 -17.31 -1.95 5.09
C TRP A 45 -16.82 -2.82 6.23
N ARG A 46 -17.63 -3.81 6.65
CA ARG A 46 -17.24 -4.76 7.71
C ARG A 46 -15.95 -5.47 7.36
N LEU A 47 -15.81 -5.96 6.13
CA LEU A 47 -14.61 -6.66 5.67
C LEU A 47 -13.36 -5.75 5.71
N LEU A 48 -13.49 -4.50 5.27
CA LEU A 48 -12.39 -3.53 5.24
C LEU A 48 -12.03 -2.95 6.62
N THR A 49 -12.90 -3.09 7.62
CA THR A 49 -12.66 -2.60 8.99
C THR A 49 -12.34 -3.72 9.98
N ASP A 50 -12.54 -4.98 9.62
CA ASP A 50 -12.09 -6.13 10.40
C ASP A 50 -10.60 -6.44 10.08
N PHE A 51 -9.72 -5.61 10.65
CA PHE A 51 -8.28 -5.75 10.46
C PHE A 51 -7.75 -7.10 10.96
N ALA A 52 -8.35 -7.67 12.01
CA ALA A 52 -7.91 -8.96 12.54
C ALA A 52 -8.08 -10.10 11.53
N ALA A 53 -9.07 -10.01 10.66
CA ALA A 53 -9.35 -10.99 9.62
C ALA A 53 -8.47 -10.82 8.35
N TYR A 54 -7.68 -9.76 8.23
CA TYR A 54 -6.89 -9.47 7.02
C TYR A 54 -5.99 -10.63 6.56
N PRO A 55 -5.27 -11.36 7.44
CA PRO A 55 -4.42 -12.47 7.02
C PRO A 55 -5.19 -13.61 6.34
N ALA A 56 -6.50 -13.71 6.58
CA ALA A 56 -7.32 -14.78 5.99
C ALA A 56 -7.66 -14.53 4.50
N TRP A 57 -7.59 -13.28 4.03
CA TRP A 57 -8.00 -12.93 2.67
C TRP A 57 -7.00 -12.06 1.90
N ARG A 58 -6.09 -11.32 2.56
CA ARG A 58 -5.06 -10.51 1.91
C ARG A 58 -3.80 -11.32 1.65
N SER A 59 -3.47 -11.49 0.39
CA SER A 59 -2.24 -12.17 -0.03
C SER A 59 -0.99 -11.37 0.37
N GLY A 60 0.08 -12.06 0.72
CA GLY A 60 1.35 -11.42 1.10
C GLY A 60 1.41 -10.83 2.51
N MET A 61 0.32 -10.91 3.28
CA MET A 61 0.30 -10.56 4.69
C MET A 61 0.64 -11.79 5.55
N LYS A 62 1.63 -11.67 6.43
CA LYS A 62 2.03 -12.75 7.35
C LYS A 62 1.24 -12.73 8.65
N GLY A 63 0.79 -11.55 9.05
CA GLY A 63 0.03 -11.33 10.27
C GLY A 63 -0.31 -9.87 10.46
N ILE A 64 -1.14 -9.60 11.44
CA ILE A 64 -1.50 -8.26 11.86
C ILE A 64 -1.69 -8.24 13.38
N GLU A 65 -1.26 -7.18 14.05
CA GLU A 65 -1.39 -7.05 15.49
C GLU A 65 -1.95 -5.69 15.88
N ARG A 66 -2.79 -5.68 16.90
CA ARG A 66 -3.30 -4.45 17.50
C ARG A 66 -2.20 -3.82 18.34
N ARG A 67 -1.97 -2.52 18.17
CA ARG A 67 -1.05 -1.70 18.98
C ARG A 67 -1.84 -0.72 19.86
N PRO A 68 -1.19 -0.13 20.87
CA PRO A 68 -1.81 0.97 21.63
C PRO A 68 -2.29 2.09 20.72
N ASP A 69 -3.43 2.67 21.03
CA ASP A 69 -4.01 3.78 20.29
C ASP A 69 -3.09 4.99 20.26
N ARG A 70 -3.15 5.74 19.17
CA ARG A 70 -2.47 7.03 19.03
C ARG A 70 -3.53 8.12 18.83
N ASP A 71 -3.52 9.12 19.71
CA ASP A 71 -4.47 10.24 19.68
C ASP A 71 -5.93 9.78 19.58
N GLY A 72 -6.29 8.73 20.35
CA GLY A 72 -7.63 8.15 20.38
C GLY A 72 -8.01 7.35 19.13
N LYS A 73 -7.08 7.12 18.19
CA LYS A 73 -7.31 6.33 16.98
C LYS A 73 -6.65 4.95 17.07
N PRO A 74 -7.33 3.91 16.56
CA PRO A 74 -6.77 2.57 16.48
C PRO A 74 -5.46 2.53 15.71
N VAL A 75 -4.47 1.78 16.23
CA VAL A 75 -3.22 1.47 15.53
C VAL A 75 -3.11 -0.02 15.29
N TRP A 76 -2.79 -0.40 14.08
CA TRP A 76 -2.51 -1.77 13.68
C TRP A 76 -1.13 -1.86 13.04
N ALA A 77 -0.42 -2.95 13.28
CA ALA A 77 0.85 -3.23 12.63
C ALA A 77 0.72 -4.45 11.73
N GLU A 78 0.85 -4.22 10.44
CA GLU A 78 0.87 -5.27 9.41
C GLU A 78 2.26 -5.88 9.32
N ASP A 79 2.36 -7.22 9.40
CA ASP A 79 3.58 -7.97 9.14
C ASP A 79 3.55 -8.53 7.72
N SER A 80 4.42 -8.01 6.89
CA SER A 80 4.52 -8.34 5.47
C SER A 80 5.97 -8.67 5.08
N LYS A 81 6.21 -8.91 3.81
CA LYS A 81 7.57 -9.06 3.27
C LYS A 81 8.45 -7.82 3.44
N PHE A 82 7.86 -6.66 3.70
CA PHE A 82 8.59 -5.40 3.95
C PHE A 82 8.83 -5.13 5.44
N GLY A 83 8.53 -6.10 6.31
CA GLY A 83 8.58 -5.97 7.77
C GLY A 83 7.27 -5.51 8.38
N LYS A 84 7.35 -5.11 9.65
CA LYS A 84 6.19 -4.63 10.40
C LYS A 84 5.95 -3.15 10.12
N ILE A 85 4.80 -2.84 9.57
CA ILE A 85 4.41 -1.47 9.20
C ILE A 85 3.21 -1.07 10.06
N PRO A 86 3.40 -0.16 11.04
CA PRO A 86 2.29 0.35 11.83
C PRO A 86 1.53 1.45 11.06
N TYR A 87 0.20 1.46 11.18
CA TYR A 87 -0.64 2.53 10.66
C TYR A 87 -1.79 2.88 11.61
N VAL A 88 -2.09 4.17 11.68
CA VAL A 88 -3.26 4.72 12.35
C VAL A 88 -4.47 4.56 11.44
N VAL A 89 -5.59 4.14 12.02
CA VAL A 89 -6.86 3.98 11.32
C VAL A 89 -7.81 5.10 11.69
N ASP A 90 -8.42 5.72 10.69
CA ASP A 90 -9.48 6.70 10.82
C ASP A 90 -10.73 6.23 10.05
N ALA A 91 -11.71 5.78 10.79
CA ALA A 91 -13.01 5.33 10.28
C ALA A 91 -14.14 6.36 10.55
N SER A 92 -13.78 7.63 10.82
CA SER A 92 -14.76 8.68 11.11
C SER A 92 -15.76 8.94 9.98
N GLY A 93 -15.44 8.53 8.75
CA GLY A 93 -16.33 8.59 7.59
C GLY A 93 -17.17 7.33 7.36
N ALA A 94 -17.41 6.52 8.39
CA ALA A 94 -18.21 5.29 8.30
C ALA A 94 -19.63 5.55 7.77
N PRO A 95 -20.18 4.63 6.96
CA PRO A 95 -19.57 3.44 6.35
C PRO A 95 -18.96 3.69 4.96
N HIS A 96 -18.70 4.94 4.58
CA HIS A 96 -18.35 5.31 3.21
C HIS A 96 -16.86 5.63 3.01
N ARG A 97 -16.16 5.96 4.08
CA ARG A 97 -14.75 6.38 4.00
C ARG A 97 -13.92 5.84 5.15
N LEU A 98 -12.85 5.12 4.79
CA LEU A 98 -11.83 4.64 5.70
C LEU A 98 -10.49 5.25 5.30
N VAL A 99 -9.68 5.67 6.27
CA VAL A 99 -8.32 6.16 6.02
C VAL A 99 -7.33 5.40 6.88
N THR A 100 -6.22 4.97 6.28
CA THR A 100 -5.07 4.43 7.01
C THR A 100 -3.84 5.26 6.71
N VAL A 101 -3.06 5.59 7.73
CA VAL A 101 -1.85 6.43 7.60
C VAL A 101 -0.68 5.70 8.25
N ILE A 102 0.42 5.54 7.53
CA ILE A 102 1.64 4.94 8.07
C ILE A 102 2.11 5.76 9.28
N ALA A 103 2.31 5.08 10.40
CA ALA A 103 2.53 5.69 11.71
C ALA A 103 4.00 5.66 12.17
N ASP A 104 4.93 5.24 11.31
CA ASP A 104 6.36 5.17 11.60
C ASP A 104 7.15 6.12 10.68
N ALA A 105 7.66 7.21 11.25
CA ALA A 105 8.44 8.19 10.52
C ALA A 105 9.85 7.71 10.13
N SER A 106 10.35 6.63 10.76
CA SER A 106 11.69 6.06 10.49
C SER A 106 11.72 5.25 9.19
N LEU A 107 10.57 4.83 8.67
CA LEU A 107 10.49 4.09 7.43
C LEU A 107 10.99 4.92 6.23
N PRO A 108 11.58 4.27 5.20
CA PRO A 108 12.07 4.95 4.00
C PRO A 108 10.93 5.43 3.08
N PHE A 109 9.70 5.19 3.47
CA PHE A 109 8.48 5.64 2.81
C PHE A 109 7.47 6.12 3.86
N ALA A 110 6.51 6.92 3.42
CA ALA A 110 5.33 7.34 4.18
C ALA A 110 4.12 7.29 3.24
N GLY A 111 2.93 7.25 3.79
CA GLY A 111 1.75 7.26 2.94
C GLY A 111 0.45 7.20 3.70
N ARG A 112 -0.60 7.50 2.94
CA ARG A 112 -1.99 7.42 3.35
C ARG A 112 -2.75 6.65 2.28
N TRP A 113 -3.59 5.73 2.72
CA TRP A 113 -4.61 5.14 1.86
C TRP A 113 -5.98 5.67 2.26
N THR A 114 -6.73 6.15 1.28
CA THR A 114 -8.12 6.55 1.44
C THR A 114 -8.99 5.58 0.66
N TYR A 115 -9.83 4.86 1.37
CA TYR A 115 -10.86 3.98 0.79
C TYR A 115 -12.16 4.76 0.70
N VAL A 116 -12.77 4.76 -0.48
CA VAL A 116 -14.10 5.30 -0.72
C VAL A 116 -15.01 4.18 -1.17
N ILE A 117 -16.09 3.98 -0.42
CA ILE A 117 -17.06 2.90 -0.61
C ILE A 117 -18.38 3.53 -1.04
N SER A 118 -18.84 3.19 -2.23
CA SER A 118 -20.07 3.73 -2.80
C SER A 118 -20.94 2.64 -3.43
N ARG A 119 -22.25 2.80 -3.31
CA ARG A 119 -23.21 1.89 -3.93
C ARG A 119 -23.18 2.06 -5.45
N GLU A 120 -23.19 0.94 -6.14
CA GLU A 120 -23.35 0.83 -7.60
C GLU A 120 -24.62 0.02 -7.93
N LYS A 121 -25.05 0.03 -9.20
CA LYS A 121 -26.26 -0.68 -9.63
C LYS A 121 -26.24 -2.18 -9.31
N LEU A 122 -25.07 -2.81 -9.39
CA LEU A 122 -24.88 -4.26 -9.19
C LEU A 122 -23.99 -4.59 -7.98
N GLY A 123 -23.87 -3.67 -7.01
CA GLY A 123 -23.04 -3.96 -5.82
C GLY A 123 -22.38 -2.73 -5.22
N THR A 124 -21.09 -2.83 -4.96
CA THR A 124 -20.32 -1.79 -4.29
C THR A 124 -19.02 -1.49 -5.03
N ARG A 125 -18.80 -0.22 -5.30
CA ARG A 125 -17.52 0.30 -5.79
C ARG A 125 -16.63 0.62 -4.61
N VAL A 126 -15.42 0.07 -4.64
CA VAL A 126 -14.34 0.40 -3.71
C VAL A 126 -13.23 1.07 -4.50
N ALA A 127 -12.95 2.33 -4.19
CA ALA A 127 -11.82 3.06 -4.72
C ALA A 127 -10.78 3.25 -3.62
N ILE A 128 -9.52 2.92 -3.92
CA ILE A 128 -8.39 3.17 -3.03
C ILE A 128 -7.50 4.23 -3.68
N THR A 129 -7.30 5.34 -2.98
CA THR A 129 -6.32 6.36 -3.34
C THR A 129 -5.15 6.28 -2.40
N GLU A 130 -3.94 6.13 -2.94
CA GLU A 130 -2.69 6.24 -2.21
C GLU A 130 -2.06 7.62 -2.46
N ASP A 131 -1.82 8.34 -1.37
CA ASP A 131 -0.93 9.49 -1.32
C ASP A 131 0.37 9.04 -0.68
N GLY A 132 1.36 8.72 -1.49
CA GLY A 132 2.62 8.12 -1.08
C GLY A 132 3.80 9.08 -1.14
N GLU A 133 4.79 8.85 -0.28
CA GLU A 133 6.09 9.51 -0.32
C GLU A 133 7.21 8.48 -0.21
N ILE A 134 8.19 8.54 -1.13
CA ILE A 134 9.39 7.70 -1.10
C ILE A 134 10.58 8.59 -0.80
N LYS A 135 11.21 8.40 0.37
CA LYS A 135 12.31 9.24 0.86
C LYS A 135 13.63 8.92 0.14
N SER A 136 13.89 7.64 -0.14
CA SER A 136 15.13 7.17 -0.76
C SER A 136 15.16 7.43 -2.27
N PRO A 137 16.17 8.12 -2.81
CA PRO A 137 16.33 8.36 -4.25
C PRO A 137 16.39 7.07 -5.08
N LEU A 138 17.10 6.06 -4.59
CA LEU A 138 17.19 4.77 -5.26
C LEU A 138 15.82 4.10 -5.38
N PHE A 139 15.06 4.05 -4.28
CA PHE A 139 13.72 3.47 -4.30
C PHE A 139 12.74 4.28 -5.16
N ARG A 140 12.93 5.61 -5.30
CA ARG A 140 12.12 6.41 -6.23
C ARG A 140 12.30 5.96 -7.67
N VAL A 141 13.55 5.75 -8.12
CA VAL A 141 13.84 5.24 -9.47
C VAL A 141 13.21 3.87 -9.68
N LEU A 142 13.39 2.96 -8.72
CA LEU A 142 12.83 1.61 -8.81
C LEU A 142 11.29 1.63 -8.83
N ALA A 143 10.67 2.43 -7.97
CA ALA A 143 9.20 2.55 -7.94
C ALA A 143 8.66 3.19 -9.23
N HIS A 144 9.33 4.22 -9.76
CA HIS A 144 8.85 4.94 -10.93
C HIS A 144 9.02 4.12 -12.24
N TYR A 145 10.18 3.47 -12.43
CA TYR A 145 10.53 2.86 -13.71
C TYR A 145 10.41 1.33 -13.75
N VAL A 146 10.39 0.66 -12.58
CA VAL A 146 10.44 -0.81 -12.52
C VAL A 146 9.17 -1.41 -11.93
N PHE A 147 8.74 -0.95 -10.74
CA PHE A 147 7.67 -1.61 -10.00
C PHE A 147 6.29 -0.99 -10.23
N GLY A 148 6.22 0.30 -10.56
CA GLY A 148 5.00 1.09 -10.54
C GLY A 148 4.52 1.40 -9.11
N TYR A 149 3.57 2.33 -8.99
CA TYR A 149 3.00 2.75 -7.69
C TYR A 149 1.72 1.98 -7.33
N THR A 150 1.09 1.31 -8.28
CA THR A 150 -0.25 0.72 -8.10
C THR A 150 -0.23 -0.72 -7.61
N ARG A 151 0.91 -1.40 -7.69
CA ARG A 151 1.03 -2.84 -7.49
C ARG A 151 0.44 -3.34 -6.16
N THR A 152 0.63 -2.59 -5.08
CA THR A 152 0.11 -2.98 -3.76
C THR A 152 -1.40 -2.79 -3.69
N ILE A 153 -1.92 -1.69 -4.24
CA ILE A 153 -3.37 -1.44 -4.32
C ILE A 153 -4.04 -2.49 -5.20
N ASP A 154 -3.47 -2.78 -6.37
CA ASP A 154 -4.01 -3.77 -7.30
C ASP A 154 -4.09 -5.16 -6.64
N ALA A 155 -3.07 -5.55 -5.86
CA ALA A 155 -3.10 -6.80 -5.11
C ALA A 155 -4.23 -6.83 -4.07
N VAL A 156 -4.40 -5.75 -3.28
CA VAL A 156 -5.47 -5.67 -2.27
C VAL A 156 -6.86 -5.70 -2.91
N LEU A 157 -7.07 -4.96 -3.99
CA LEU A 157 -8.36 -4.96 -4.69
C LEU A 157 -8.67 -6.30 -5.34
N LYS A 158 -7.66 -6.99 -5.88
CA LYS A 158 -7.80 -8.34 -6.40
C LYS A 158 -8.18 -9.34 -5.30
N ASP A 159 -7.52 -9.28 -4.15
CA ASP A 159 -7.82 -10.14 -3.01
C ASP A 159 -9.23 -9.88 -2.46
N LEU A 160 -9.63 -8.61 -2.38
CA LEU A 160 -10.98 -8.19 -1.99
C LEU A 160 -12.04 -8.79 -2.92
N ALA A 161 -11.85 -8.61 -4.23
CA ALA A 161 -12.77 -9.14 -5.23
C ALA A 161 -12.88 -10.67 -5.15
N LYS A 162 -11.74 -11.36 -5.07
CA LYS A 162 -11.70 -12.82 -4.91
C LYS A 162 -12.42 -13.28 -3.64
N HIS A 163 -12.22 -12.59 -2.53
CA HIS A 163 -12.90 -12.91 -1.27
C HIS A 163 -14.41 -12.68 -1.36
N CYS A 164 -14.86 -11.70 -2.15
CA CYS A 164 -16.26 -11.46 -2.45
C CYS A 164 -16.88 -12.48 -3.44
N GLY A 165 -16.07 -13.39 -3.98
CA GLY A 165 -16.53 -14.41 -4.94
C GLY A 165 -16.50 -13.95 -6.40
N GLU A 166 -15.79 -12.84 -6.69
CA GLU A 166 -15.64 -12.32 -8.03
C GLU A 166 -14.46 -12.98 -8.76
N ASP A 167 -14.69 -13.34 -10.03
CA ASP A 167 -13.62 -13.83 -10.89
C ASP A 167 -12.89 -12.63 -11.50
N VAL A 168 -11.81 -12.19 -10.85
CA VAL A 168 -10.99 -11.06 -11.33
C VAL A 168 -10.16 -11.54 -12.51
N ARG A 169 -10.65 -11.36 -13.71
CA ARG A 169 -9.84 -11.52 -14.92
C ARG A 169 -8.80 -10.39 -14.96
N PRO A 170 -7.56 -10.72 -15.25
CA PRO A 170 -6.48 -9.74 -15.32
C PRO A 170 -6.67 -8.72 -16.45
#